data_3c4a5f6ab8e1cadeead9c76e316f6a0e
#
_entry.id   3c4a5f6ab8e1cadeead9c76e316f6a0e
#
_cell.length_a   1.000
_cell.length_b   1.000
_cell.length_c   1.000
_cell.angle_alpha   90.00
_cell.angle_beta   90.00
_cell.angle_gamma   90.00
#
_symmetry.space_group_name_H-M   'P 1'
#
loop_
_entity.id
_entity.type
_entity.pdbx_description
1 polymer ?
#
loop_
_entity_poly.entity_id
_entity_poly.type
_entity_poly.pdbx_seq_one_letter_code
_entity_poly.pdbx_strand_id
1 'polypeptide(L)'
;MIKRLRVDPISGYLERYRKGAAVHPVTIANGFVFLSGMPPFDPATGEVKPVAFERQCELVMEQLKLCVEAGASSLAKVLKCNVYCVPGENRFATFNAIYEPYFAGNAPSRIFMFIHSWPGPFDVEIDCVAAV
;
A
#
# COMPACT_ATOMS: atom_id res chain seq x y z
N MET A 1 17.98 13.03 -9.77
CA MET A 1 17.06 12.55 -10.82
C MET A 1 15.87 11.84 -10.16
N ILE A 2 14.70 12.06 -10.69
CA ILE A 2 13.48 11.41 -10.21
C ILE A 2 13.13 10.28 -11.16
N LYS A 3 12.93 9.07 -10.63
CA LYS A 3 12.47 7.91 -11.39
C LYS A 3 11.05 7.55 -10.96
N ARG A 4 10.17 7.33 -11.93
CA ARG A 4 8.79 6.88 -11.69
C ARG A 4 8.61 5.53 -12.36
N LEU A 5 8.17 4.55 -11.60
CA LEU A 5 8.12 3.15 -12.04
C LEU A 5 6.69 2.68 -12.26
N ARG A 6 6.53 1.86 -13.30
CA ARG A 6 5.35 1.01 -13.47
C ARG A 6 5.56 -0.23 -12.63
N VAL A 7 4.49 -0.71 -12.01
CA VAL A 7 4.46 -1.98 -11.28
C VAL A 7 3.20 -2.74 -11.69
N ASP A 8 3.34 -3.74 -12.51
CA ASP A 8 2.21 -4.57 -12.93
C ASP A 8 1.91 -5.66 -11.89
N PRO A 9 0.64 -6.04 -11.73
CA PRO A 9 -0.54 -5.66 -12.51
C PRO A 9 -1.21 -4.33 -12.11
N ILE A 10 -0.74 -3.66 -11.07
CA ILE A 10 -1.33 -2.43 -10.53
C ILE A 10 -1.38 -1.33 -11.60
N SER A 11 -0.25 -1.06 -12.26
CA SER A 11 -0.15 0.00 -13.26
C SER A 11 -1.07 -0.26 -14.45
N GLY A 12 -1.13 -1.48 -14.94
CA GLY A 12 -2.02 -1.85 -16.04
C GLY A 12 -3.50 -1.64 -15.69
N TYR A 13 -3.90 -1.98 -14.46
CA TYR A 13 -5.25 -1.74 -13.99
C TYR A 13 -5.55 -0.24 -13.88
N LEU A 14 -4.67 0.52 -13.28
CA LEU A 14 -4.85 1.98 -13.11
C LEU A 14 -4.98 2.69 -14.46
N GLU A 15 -4.19 2.31 -15.44
CA GLU A 15 -4.26 2.89 -16.79
C GLU A 15 -5.61 2.62 -17.46
N ARG A 16 -6.20 1.45 -17.25
CA ARG A 16 -7.49 1.10 -17.83
C ARG A 16 -8.67 1.77 -17.15
N TYR A 17 -8.63 1.93 -15.83
CA TYR A 17 -9.80 2.31 -15.04
C TYR A 17 -9.73 3.68 -14.40
N ARG A 18 -8.56 4.31 -14.34
CA ARG A 18 -8.40 5.65 -13.77
C ARG A 18 -8.18 6.71 -14.86
N LYS A 19 -9.21 6.97 -15.63
CA LYS A 19 -9.18 8.00 -16.66
C LYS A 19 -8.94 9.38 -16.03
N GLY A 20 -7.89 10.07 -16.49
CA GLY A 20 -7.57 11.43 -16.06
C GLY A 20 -6.73 11.56 -14.80
N ALA A 21 -6.38 10.45 -14.14
CA ALA A 21 -5.48 10.48 -12.99
C ALA A 21 -4.27 9.59 -13.25
N ALA A 22 -3.17 10.21 -13.69
CA ALA A 22 -1.91 9.50 -13.85
C ALA A 22 -1.23 9.32 -12.49
N VAL A 23 -1.03 8.08 -12.07
CA VAL A 23 -0.37 7.74 -10.81
C VAL A 23 0.67 6.66 -11.08
N HIS A 24 1.89 6.86 -10.58
CA HIS A 24 2.90 5.82 -10.55
C HIS A 24 2.94 5.20 -9.16
N PRO A 25 2.92 3.87 -9.04
CA PRO A 25 2.98 3.22 -7.74
C PRO A 25 4.24 3.56 -6.95
N VAL A 26 5.35 3.78 -7.64
CA VAL A 26 6.66 3.99 -7.03
C VAL A 26 7.37 5.18 -7.65
N THR A 27 7.90 6.05 -6.79
CA THR A 27 8.80 7.15 -7.19
C THR A 27 10.08 7.05 -6.37
N ILE A 28 11.23 7.15 -7.04
CA ILE A 28 12.55 7.10 -6.40
C ILE A 28 13.25 8.43 -6.58
N ALA A 29 13.75 9.00 -5.50
CA ALA A 29 14.55 10.23 -5.53
C ALA A 29 15.45 10.30 -4.29
N ASN A 30 16.67 10.78 -4.46
CA ASN A 30 17.60 11.07 -3.37
C ASN A 30 17.81 9.93 -2.36
N GLY A 31 17.84 8.67 -2.82
CA GLY A 31 18.02 7.52 -1.95
C GLY A 31 16.76 7.08 -1.21
N PHE A 32 15.60 7.60 -1.59
CA PHE A 32 14.32 7.23 -0.99
C PHE A 32 13.35 6.67 -2.04
N VAL A 33 12.52 5.77 -1.59
CA VAL A 33 11.41 5.19 -2.36
C VAL A 33 10.11 5.67 -1.75
N PHE A 34 9.28 6.30 -2.57
CA PHE A 34 7.96 6.79 -2.18
C PHE A 34 6.90 5.94 -2.85
N LEU A 35 6.01 5.36 -2.08
CA LEU A 35 4.88 4.61 -2.61
C LEU A 35 3.63 5.46 -2.63
N SER A 36 2.83 5.27 -3.68
CA SER A 36 1.45 5.74 -3.69
C SER A 36 0.63 4.97 -2.66
N GLY A 37 -0.53 5.46 -2.29
CA GLY A 37 -1.46 4.71 -1.47
C GLY A 37 -1.78 3.37 -2.13
N MET A 38 -1.67 2.29 -1.37
CA MET A 38 -1.93 0.93 -1.83
C MET A 38 -3.28 0.47 -1.31
N PRO A 39 -4.34 0.51 -2.13
CA PRO A 39 -5.58 -0.20 -1.82
C PRO A 39 -5.38 -1.71 -1.97
N PRO A 40 -6.35 -2.53 -1.56
CA PRO A 40 -6.21 -3.99 -1.61
C PRO A 40 -6.36 -4.54 -3.03
N PHE A 41 -5.37 -4.32 -3.87
CA PHE A 41 -5.32 -4.83 -5.24
C PHE A 41 -5.26 -6.35 -5.27
N ASP A 42 -6.03 -6.95 -6.17
CA ASP A 42 -5.91 -8.38 -6.46
C ASP A 42 -4.54 -8.66 -7.10
N PRO A 43 -3.76 -9.62 -6.58
CA PRO A 43 -2.39 -9.86 -7.07
C PRO A 43 -2.33 -10.43 -8.49
N ALA A 44 -3.42 -11.03 -8.99
CA ALA A 44 -3.47 -11.58 -10.34
C ALA A 44 -3.85 -10.54 -11.39
N THR A 45 -4.76 -9.62 -11.05
CA THR A 45 -5.38 -8.70 -12.02
C THR A 45 -5.10 -7.23 -11.75
N GLY A 46 -4.71 -6.88 -10.53
CA GLY A 46 -4.58 -5.49 -10.08
C GLY A 46 -5.93 -4.84 -9.75
N GLU A 47 -7.05 -5.56 -9.89
CA GLU A 47 -8.36 -5.02 -9.56
C GLU A 47 -8.56 -4.89 -8.05
N VAL A 48 -9.39 -3.93 -7.65
CA VAL A 48 -9.86 -3.82 -6.28
C VAL A 48 -11.27 -4.40 -6.23
N LYS A 49 -11.42 -5.52 -5.52
CA LYS A 49 -12.69 -6.22 -5.38
C LYS A 49 -13.19 -6.16 -3.94
N PRO A 50 -14.52 -6.22 -3.72
CA PRO A 50 -15.06 -6.35 -2.36
C PRO A 50 -14.61 -7.67 -1.75
N VAL A 51 -13.85 -7.61 -0.65
CA VAL A 51 -13.41 -8.79 0.11
C VAL A 51 -13.49 -8.49 1.60
N ALA A 52 -13.40 -9.52 2.44
CA ALA A 52 -13.40 -9.34 3.90
C ALA A 52 -12.26 -8.43 4.34
N PHE A 53 -12.45 -7.72 5.44
CA PHE A 53 -11.49 -6.73 5.93
C PHE A 53 -10.11 -7.35 6.19
N GLU A 54 -10.04 -8.55 6.76
CA GLU A 54 -8.80 -9.27 7.02
C GLU A 54 -8.03 -9.51 5.72
N ARG A 55 -8.74 -9.89 4.66
CA ARG A 55 -8.13 -10.09 3.35
C ARG A 55 -7.64 -8.78 2.74
N GLN A 56 -8.39 -7.69 2.94
CA GLN A 56 -7.94 -6.35 2.53
C GLN A 56 -6.60 -5.99 3.20
N CYS A 57 -6.47 -6.26 4.49
CA CYS A 57 -5.24 -5.99 5.24
C CYS A 57 -4.05 -6.79 4.67
N GLU A 58 -4.24 -8.07 4.39
CA GLU A 58 -3.22 -8.90 3.75
C GLU A 58 -2.82 -8.35 2.38
N LEU A 59 -3.81 -7.99 1.56
CA LEU A 59 -3.57 -7.50 0.21
C LEU A 59 -2.80 -6.17 0.20
N VAL A 60 -3.14 -5.22 1.07
CA VAL A 60 -2.39 -3.95 1.11
C VAL A 60 -0.93 -4.18 1.54
N MET A 61 -0.67 -5.12 2.44
CA MET A 61 0.69 -5.45 2.85
C MET A 61 1.47 -6.16 1.75
N GLU A 62 0.84 -7.08 1.02
CA GLU A 62 1.47 -7.76 -0.12
C GLU A 62 1.81 -6.76 -1.24
N GLN A 63 0.92 -5.82 -1.54
CA GLN A 63 1.19 -4.78 -2.54
C GLN A 63 2.28 -3.81 -2.08
N LEU A 64 2.31 -3.47 -0.80
CA LEU A 64 3.38 -2.66 -0.22
C LEU A 64 4.74 -3.33 -0.45
N LYS A 65 4.84 -4.62 -0.12
CA LYS A 65 6.05 -5.43 -0.32
C LYS A 65 6.47 -5.45 -1.79
N LEU A 66 5.55 -5.76 -2.69
CA LEU A 66 5.80 -5.78 -4.12
C LEU A 66 6.38 -4.45 -4.61
N CYS A 67 5.80 -3.34 -4.18
CA CYS A 67 6.19 -2.01 -4.63
C CYS A 67 7.53 -1.55 -4.05
N VAL A 68 7.82 -1.82 -2.77
CA VAL A 68 9.15 -1.46 -2.22
C VAL A 68 10.25 -2.28 -2.88
N GLU A 69 10.00 -3.55 -3.17
CA GLU A 69 10.96 -4.41 -3.87
C GLU A 69 11.18 -3.94 -5.32
N ALA A 70 10.13 -3.52 -6.01
CA ALA A 70 10.24 -2.91 -7.34
C ALA A 70 11.07 -1.63 -7.32
N GLY A 71 11.07 -0.90 -6.21
CA GLY A 71 11.88 0.29 -5.99
C GLY A 71 13.30 0.02 -5.53
N ALA A 72 13.77 -1.23 -5.62
CA ALA A 72 15.09 -1.67 -5.16
C ALA A 72 15.30 -1.48 -3.64
N SER A 73 14.21 -1.58 -2.87
CA SER A 73 14.20 -1.52 -1.42
C SER A 73 13.69 -2.84 -0.83
N SER A 74 13.29 -2.84 0.42
CA SER A 74 12.72 -4.00 1.09
C SER A 74 11.88 -3.55 2.29
N LEU A 75 11.09 -4.45 2.86
CA LEU A 75 10.32 -4.15 4.07
C LEU A 75 11.22 -3.73 5.24
N ALA A 76 12.42 -4.31 5.33
CA ALA A 76 13.39 -3.95 6.38
C ALA A 76 13.91 -2.51 6.28
N LYS A 77 13.75 -1.88 5.11
CA LYS A 77 14.19 -0.50 4.85
C LYS A 77 13.06 0.51 4.84
N VAL A 78 11.85 0.10 5.19
CA VAL A 78 10.71 1.01 5.31
C VAL A 78 10.93 1.93 6.51
N LEU A 79 10.78 3.23 6.29
CA LEU A 79 11.03 4.27 7.30
C LEU A 79 9.75 4.75 7.95
N LYS A 80 8.69 4.90 7.16
CA LYS A 80 7.42 5.46 7.63
C LYS A 80 6.27 4.84 6.85
N CYS A 81 5.25 4.39 7.56
CA CYS A 81 3.96 3.99 6.99
C CYS A 81 2.85 4.93 7.41
N ASN A 82 1.92 5.20 6.51
CA ASN A 82 0.67 5.88 6.80
C ASN A 82 -0.48 4.94 6.45
N VAL A 83 -1.35 4.69 7.42
CA VAL A 83 -2.50 3.80 7.26
C VAL A 83 -3.77 4.59 7.41
N TYR A 84 -4.68 4.46 6.45
CA TYR A 84 -5.97 5.14 6.44
C TYR A 84 -7.06 4.08 6.34
N CYS A 85 -7.97 4.08 7.29
CA CYS A 85 -8.98 3.04 7.43
C CYS A 85 -10.36 3.63 7.70
N VAL A 86 -11.36 3.08 7.05
CA VAL A 86 -12.76 3.40 7.36
C VAL A 86 -13.12 2.73 8.69
N PRO A 87 -13.77 3.44 9.64
CA PRO A 87 -14.11 2.85 10.94
C PRO A 87 -14.99 1.59 10.82
N GLY A 88 -14.76 0.66 11.72
CA GLY A 88 -15.51 -0.57 11.82
C GLY A 88 -15.09 -1.36 13.05
N GLU A 89 -15.80 -2.44 13.37
CA GLU A 89 -15.56 -3.23 14.56
C GLU A 89 -14.17 -3.88 14.51
N ASN A 90 -13.38 -3.67 15.57
CA ASN A 90 -12.05 -4.26 15.79
C ASN A 90 -11.03 -4.02 14.65
N ARG A 91 -11.24 -3.03 13.79
CA ARG A 91 -10.37 -2.84 12.62
C ARG A 91 -8.94 -2.47 12.98
N PHE A 92 -8.75 -1.66 14.01
CA PHE A 92 -7.40 -1.30 14.47
C PHE A 92 -6.63 -2.55 14.92
N ALA A 93 -7.24 -3.36 15.78
CA ALA A 93 -6.61 -4.57 16.29
C ALA A 93 -6.37 -5.62 15.17
N THR A 94 -7.34 -5.80 14.29
CA THR A 94 -7.22 -6.73 13.15
C THR A 94 -6.09 -6.32 12.21
N PHE A 95 -6.03 -5.03 11.85
CA PHE A 95 -4.96 -4.53 11.00
C PHE A 95 -3.59 -4.75 11.65
N ASN A 96 -3.43 -4.38 12.90
CA ASN A 96 -2.16 -4.52 13.62
C ASN A 96 -1.68 -5.98 13.67
N ALA A 97 -2.57 -6.92 13.92
CA ALA A 97 -2.24 -8.35 13.97
C ALA A 97 -1.68 -8.87 12.63
N ILE A 98 -2.13 -8.31 11.51
CA ILE A 98 -1.67 -8.67 10.17
C ILE A 98 -0.41 -7.90 9.79
N TYR A 99 -0.34 -6.62 10.13
CA TYR A 99 0.75 -5.71 9.81
C TYR A 99 2.07 -6.09 10.50
N GLU A 100 2.04 -6.34 11.78
CA GLU A 100 3.25 -6.54 12.60
C GLU A 100 4.18 -7.64 12.08
N PRO A 101 3.70 -8.84 11.69
CA PRO A 101 4.57 -9.90 11.20
C PRO A 101 5.39 -9.56 9.96
N TYR A 102 4.93 -8.64 9.13
CA TYR A 102 5.66 -8.23 7.94
C TYR A 102 6.99 -7.53 8.25
N PHE A 103 7.14 -6.97 9.44
CA PHE A 103 8.33 -6.22 9.82
C PHE A 103 9.25 -6.97 10.81
N ALA A 104 8.92 -8.20 11.14
CA ALA A 104 9.74 -9.10 11.99
C ALA A 104 10.29 -8.42 13.26
N GLY A 105 9.46 -7.64 13.95
CA GLY A 105 9.84 -6.95 15.18
C GLY A 105 10.53 -5.60 14.98
N ASN A 106 10.82 -5.21 13.73
CA ASN A 106 11.45 -3.92 13.39
C ASN A 106 10.46 -3.03 12.65
N ALA A 107 9.31 -2.77 13.26
CA ALA A 107 8.27 -1.96 12.64
C ALA A 107 8.76 -0.50 12.43
N PRO A 108 8.44 0.10 11.27
CA PRO A 108 8.79 1.49 11.00
C PRO A 108 7.94 2.45 11.83
N SER A 109 8.28 3.73 11.77
CA SER A 109 7.41 4.78 12.26
C SER A 109 6.08 4.74 11.52
N ARG A 110 4.98 5.05 12.20
CA ARG A 110 3.65 4.92 11.60
C ARG A 110 2.67 5.95 12.12
N ILE A 111 1.73 6.34 11.25
CA ILE A 111 0.47 6.93 11.67
C ILE A 111 -0.67 6.01 11.23
N PHE A 112 -1.69 5.86 12.05
CA PHE A 112 -2.92 5.16 11.74
C PHE A 112 -4.08 6.13 11.94
N MET A 113 -4.89 6.34 10.90
CA MET A 113 -6.00 7.28 10.90
C MET A 113 -7.28 6.60 10.47
N PHE A 114 -8.38 6.91 11.15
CA PHE A 114 -9.70 6.64 10.60
C PHE A 114 -10.14 7.78 9.70
N ILE A 115 -10.71 7.43 8.56
CA ILE A 115 -11.25 8.37 7.57
C ILE A 115 -12.71 8.05 7.30
N HIS A 116 -13.43 8.98 6.69
CA HIS A 116 -14.87 8.80 6.43
C HIS A 116 -15.14 7.69 5.41
N SER A 117 -14.45 7.69 4.28
CA SER A 117 -14.68 6.74 3.20
C SER A 117 -13.54 6.76 2.17
N TRP A 118 -13.52 5.73 1.31
CA TRP A 118 -12.67 5.68 0.13
C TRP A 118 -13.52 5.70 -1.15
N PRO A 119 -12.99 6.21 -2.26
CA PRO A 119 -13.68 6.15 -3.55
C PRO A 119 -13.52 4.77 -4.21
N GLY A 120 -14.05 3.72 -3.59
CA GLY A 120 -13.95 2.35 -4.08
C GLY A 120 -14.48 1.34 -3.07
N PRO A 121 -14.58 0.04 -3.45
CA PRO A 121 -15.15 -1.01 -2.61
C PRO A 121 -14.12 -1.57 -1.62
N PHE A 122 -13.47 -0.72 -0.86
CA PHE A 122 -12.47 -1.12 0.13
C PHE A 122 -12.45 -0.15 1.30
N ASP A 123 -11.84 -0.58 2.41
CA ASP A 123 -11.88 0.12 3.69
C ASP A 123 -10.50 0.59 4.18
N VAL A 124 -9.42 0.13 3.57
CA VAL A 124 -8.07 0.44 4.05
C VAL A 124 -7.09 0.66 2.90
N GLU A 125 -6.20 1.64 3.06
CA GLU A 125 -5.02 1.86 2.23
C GLU A 125 -3.80 2.09 3.10
N ILE A 126 -2.65 1.79 2.54
CA ILE A 126 -1.36 2.08 3.15
C ILE A 126 -0.43 2.74 2.12
N ASP A 127 0.36 3.71 2.55
CA ASP A 127 1.50 4.20 1.80
C ASP A 127 2.76 4.13 2.66
N CYS A 128 3.91 4.29 2.06
CA CYS A 128 5.14 4.32 2.83
C CYS A 128 6.26 5.09 2.13
N VAL A 129 7.27 5.40 2.93
CA VAL A 129 8.59 5.87 2.47
C VAL A 129 9.61 4.83 2.93
N ALA A 130 10.50 4.43 2.04
CA ALA A 130 11.58 3.49 2.35
C ALA A 130 12.93 4.06 1.88
N ALA A 131 14.01 3.52 2.42
CA ALA A 131 15.35 3.80 1.91
C ALA A 131 15.70 2.82 0.78
N VAL A 132 16.52 3.26 -0.13
CA VAL A 132 17.04 2.39 -1.19
C VAL A 132 18.13 1.47 -0.62
#